data_666a095aa73188c51d366c19946e7797
#
_entry.id   666a095aa73188c51d366c19946e7797
#
_cell.length_a   1.000
_cell.length_b   1.000
_cell.length_c   1.000
_cell.angle_alpha   90.00
_cell.angle_beta   90.00
_cell.angle_gamma   90.00
#
_symmetry.space_group_name_H-M   'P 1'
#
loop_
_entity.id
_entity.type
_entity.pdbx_description
1 polymer ?
#
loop_
_entity_poly.entity_id
_entity_poly.type
_entity_poly.pdbx_seq_one_letter_code
_entity_poly.pdbx_strand_id
1 'polypeptide(L)'
;PDSYYLEPSYWQFRNMCKLNELPNNEEKYNKILGYFDKKLGDIDDFRHVKKYGSIEIWLYIYYDDTYKTPSNFQEKIEMDNIALKTKNMQMSLHKIVDMHISPYWNTRRYVLEGNEGNMNFEFIEDELACGNLYQ
;
A
#
# COMPACT_ATOMS: atom_id res chain seq x y z
N PRO A 1 11.63 -14.03 15.66
CA PRO A 1 11.76 -12.80 14.88
C PRO A 1 12.82 -12.93 13.78
N ASP A 2 13.90 -13.60 14.07
CA ASP A 2 15.00 -13.72 13.09
C ASP A 2 14.62 -14.52 11.85
N SER A 3 13.58 -15.35 11.95
CA SER A 3 13.12 -16.15 10.83
C SER A 3 12.59 -15.32 9.64
N TYR A 4 12.19 -14.07 9.89
CA TYR A 4 11.71 -13.19 8.82
C TYR A 4 12.78 -12.94 7.77
N TYR A 5 14.02 -12.81 8.19
CA TYR A 5 15.13 -12.48 7.29
C TYR A 5 15.45 -13.59 6.31
N LEU A 6 14.92 -14.79 6.54
CA LEU A 6 15.08 -15.92 5.64
C LEU A 6 13.98 -16.00 4.58
N GLU A 7 12.96 -15.14 4.68
CA GLU A 7 11.83 -15.15 3.76
C GLU A 7 12.04 -14.11 2.65
N PRO A 8 12.09 -14.54 1.38
CA PRO A 8 12.23 -13.58 0.27
C PRO A 8 11.14 -12.51 0.25
N SER A 9 9.91 -12.89 0.64
CA SER A 9 8.80 -11.95 0.67
C SER A 9 8.98 -10.84 1.70
N TYR A 10 9.70 -11.12 2.81
CA TYR A 10 10.02 -10.08 3.79
C TYR A 10 10.83 -8.95 3.16
N TRP A 11 11.84 -9.29 2.37
CA TRP A 11 12.70 -8.30 1.72
C TRP A 11 11.95 -7.53 0.65
N GLN A 12 11.05 -8.20 -0.06
CA GLN A 12 10.17 -7.54 -1.02
C GLN A 12 9.25 -6.54 -0.32
N PHE A 13 8.64 -6.96 0.79
CA PHE A 13 7.82 -6.07 1.63
C PHE A 13 8.61 -4.85 2.11
N ARG A 14 9.81 -5.09 2.63
CA ARG A 14 10.67 -4.00 3.11
C ARG A 14 11.04 -3.03 2.00
N ASN A 15 11.36 -3.55 0.82
CA ASN A 15 11.71 -2.71 -0.33
C ASN A 15 10.53 -1.83 -0.76
N MET A 16 9.31 -2.35 -0.69
CA MET A 16 8.11 -1.57 -0.96
C MET A 16 7.96 -0.41 0.03
N CYS A 17 8.15 -0.68 1.32
CA CYS A 17 8.07 0.36 2.35
C CYS A 17 9.10 1.47 2.13
N LYS A 18 10.30 1.12 1.68
CA LYS A 18 11.37 2.09 1.45
C LYS A 18 11.03 3.09 0.34
N LEU A 19 10.16 2.72 -0.59
CA LEU A 19 9.77 3.64 -1.66
C LEU A 19 9.12 4.90 -1.12
N ASN A 20 8.43 4.80 0.03
CA ASN A 20 7.77 5.94 0.65
C ASN A 20 8.76 7.00 1.14
N GLU A 21 10.02 6.65 1.33
CA GLU A 21 11.06 7.56 1.81
C GLU A 21 11.67 8.40 0.67
N LEU A 22 11.38 8.04 -0.56
CA LEU A 22 11.89 8.79 -1.71
C LEU A 22 11.18 10.15 -1.83
N PRO A 23 11.87 11.16 -2.39
CA PRO A 23 11.19 12.43 -2.66
C PRO A 23 10.05 12.26 -3.67
N ASN A 24 9.01 13.08 -3.51
CA ASN A 24 7.86 13.05 -4.40
C ASN A 24 8.23 13.57 -5.78
N ASN A 25 8.55 12.65 -6.67
CA ASN A 25 8.94 12.96 -8.04
C ASN A 25 8.53 11.81 -8.97
N GLU A 26 8.84 11.99 -10.23
CA GLU A 26 8.49 11.02 -11.28
C GLU A 26 9.07 9.64 -10.98
N GLU A 27 10.30 9.56 -10.49
CA GLU A 27 10.94 8.27 -10.18
C GLU A 27 10.18 7.49 -9.11
N LYS A 28 9.85 8.17 -8.00
CA LYS A 28 9.09 7.55 -6.91
C LYS A 28 7.73 7.06 -7.41
N TYR A 29 7.03 7.93 -8.12
CA TYR A 29 5.66 7.62 -8.55
C TYR A 29 5.63 6.45 -9.53
N ASN A 30 6.56 6.41 -10.47
CA ASN A 30 6.61 5.30 -11.42
C ASN A 30 7.04 3.99 -10.74
N LYS A 31 7.92 4.04 -9.76
CA LYS A 31 8.30 2.83 -9.01
C LYS A 31 7.14 2.26 -8.22
N ILE A 32 6.38 3.13 -7.54
CA ILE A 32 5.19 2.70 -6.80
C ILE A 32 4.14 2.16 -7.75
N LEU A 33 3.80 2.92 -8.79
CA LEU A 33 2.77 2.52 -9.76
C LEU A 33 3.13 1.22 -10.47
N GLY A 34 4.41 0.96 -10.66
CA GLY A 34 4.87 -0.28 -11.29
C GLY A 34 4.41 -1.53 -10.56
N TYR A 35 4.29 -1.48 -9.23
CA TYR A 35 3.76 -2.60 -8.46
C TYR A 35 2.28 -2.85 -8.75
N PHE A 36 1.58 -1.88 -9.30
CA PHE A 36 0.15 -1.99 -9.64
C PHE A 36 -0.06 -2.13 -11.15
N ASP A 37 1.01 -2.38 -11.90
CA ASP A 37 0.99 -2.47 -13.36
C ASP A 37 0.52 -1.18 -14.03
N LYS A 38 0.90 -0.06 -13.43
CA LYS A 38 0.54 1.29 -13.87
C LYS A 38 1.79 2.13 -14.04
N LYS A 39 1.64 3.27 -14.69
CA LYS A 39 2.70 4.27 -14.84
C LYS A 39 2.07 5.66 -14.90
N LEU A 40 2.88 6.68 -14.66
CA LEU A 40 2.42 8.06 -14.84
C LEU A 40 1.98 8.26 -16.29
N GLY A 41 0.84 8.95 -16.43
CA GLY A 41 0.20 9.15 -17.72
C GLY A 41 -0.96 8.20 -17.96
N ASP A 42 -1.03 7.11 -17.22
CA ASP A 42 -2.17 6.19 -17.30
C ASP A 42 -3.42 6.83 -16.69
N ILE A 43 -4.56 6.31 -17.06
CA ILE A 43 -5.84 6.72 -16.49
C ILE A 43 -5.99 6.06 -15.12
N ASP A 44 -6.40 6.84 -14.12
CA ASP A 44 -6.67 6.33 -12.78
C ASP A 44 -8.01 5.58 -12.79
N ASP A 45 -7.95 4.27 -12.60
CA ASP A 45 -9.13 3.41 -12.57
C ASP A 45 -9.63 3.17 -11.14
N PHE A 46 -9.01 3.82 -10.16
CA PHE A 46 -9.32 3.70 -8.72
C PHE A 46 -9.18 2.29 -8.17
N ARG A 47 -8.48 1.41 -8.88
CA ARG A 47 -8.14 0.08 -8.38
C ARG A 47 -6.77 0.16 -7.74
N HIS A 48 -6.78 0.33 -6.43
CA HIS A 48 -5.58 0.64 -5.67
C HIS A 48 -5.17 -0.47 -4.70
N VAL A 49 -5.63 -1.68 -4.93
CA VAL A 49 -5.28 -2.84 -4.10
C VAL A 49 -4.80 -3.97 -4.98
N LYS A 50 -3.73 -4.63 -4.57
CA LYS A 50 -3.21 -5.78 -5.30
C LYS A 50 -2.53 -6.75 -4.34
N LYS A 51 -2.54 -8.03 -4.68
CA LYS A 51 -1.87 -9.07 -3.91
C LYS A 51 -0.64 -9.60 -4.65
N TYR A 52 0.45 -9.73 -3.92
CA TYR A 52 1.68 -10.38 -4.35
C TYR A 52 1.99 -11.50 -3.36
N GLY A 53 1.42 -12.70 -3.60
CA GLY A 53 1.63 -13.81 -2.68
C GLY A 53 1.17 -13.47 -1.28
N SER A 54 2.09 -13.41 -0.33
CA SER A 54 1.79 -13.09 1.07
C SER A 54 1.74 -11.60 1.37
N ILE A 55 1.92 -10.75 0.36
CA ILE A 55 1.89 -9.30 0.53
C ILE A 55 0.64 -8.74 -0.13
N GLU A 56 -0.13 -7.96 0.63
CA GLU A 56 -1.24 -7.19 0.08
C GLU A 56 -0.81 -5.74 0.04
N ILE A 57 -0.88 -5.11 -1.12
CA ILE A 57 -0.43 -3.73 -1.28
C ILE A 57 -1.60 -2.81 -1.59
N TRP A 58 -1.54 -1.64 -0.97
CA TRP A 58 -2.52 -0.58 -1.13
C TRP A 58 -1.82 0.66 -1.66
N LEU A 59 -2.43 1.31 -2.66
CA LEU A 59 -1.90 2.52 -3.28
C LEU A 59 -2.68 3.72 -2.78
N TYR A 60 -1.96 4.75 -2.35
CA TYR A 60 -2.55 6.03 -1.92
C TYR A 60 -1.99 7.13 -2.79
N ILE A 61 -2.87 7.80 -3.54
CA ILE A 61 -2.52 8.92 -4.39
C ILE A 61 -3.24 10.16 -3.86
N TYR A 62 -2.46 11.20 -3.57
CA TYR A 62 -3.01 12.47 -3.09
C TYR A 62 -2.84 13.51 -4.19
N TYR A 63 -3.96 13.96 -4.71
CA TYR A 63 -4.00 15.01 -5.72
C TYR A 63 -4.00 16.37 -5.04
N ASP A 64 -3.78 17.44 -5.79
CA ASP A 64 -3.79 18.77 -5.22
C ASP A 64 -5.21 19.16 -4.73
N ASP A 65 -5.34 20.36 -4.12
CA ASP A 65 -6.59 20.77 -3.47
C ASP A 65 -7.80 20.79 -4.39
N THR A 66 -7.59 20.86 -5.70
CA THR A 66 -8.68 20.83 -6.68
C THR A 66 -9.44 19.50 -6.63
N TYR A 67 -8.79 18.43 -6.15
CA TYR A 67 -9.34 17.08 -6.17
C TYR A 67 -9.57 16.51 -4.76
N LYS A 68 -9.68 17.38 -3.75
CA LYS A 68 -9.83 16.93 -2.38
C LYS A 68 -11.19 16.29 -2.09
N THR A 69 -11.25 15.52 -1.01
CA THR A 69 -12.48 14.87 -0.53
C THR A 69 -13.50 15.91 -0.08
N PRO A 70 -14.79 15.73 -0.40
CA PRO A 70 -15.82 16.66 0.05
C PRO A 70 -15.98 16.65 1.56
N SER A 71 -16.20 17.83 2.15
CA SER A 71 -16.36 18.01 3.60
C SER A 71 -17.81 18.04 4.05
N ASN A 72 -18.78 18.17 3.13
CA ASN A 72 -20.20 18.18 3.46
C ASN A 72 -21.03 17.54 2.34
N PHE A 73 -22.34 17.38 2.61
CA PHE A 73 -23.23 16.69 1.69
C PHE A 73 -23.35 17.40 0.33
N GLN A 74 -23.38 18.71 0.35
CA GLN A 74 -23.49 19.49 -0.87
C GLN A 74 -22.22 19.33 -1.75
N GLU A 75 -21.06 19.42 -1.12
CA GLU A 75 -19.81 19.17 -1.82
C GLU A 75 -19.74 17.74 -2.36
N LYS A 76 -20.31 16.78 -1.61
CA LYS A 76 -20.34 15.40 -2.06
C LYS A 76 -21.15 15.22 -3.33
N ILE A 77 -22.30 15.89 -3.43
CA ILE A 77 -23.13 15.83 -4.64
C ILE A 77 -22.36 16.40 -5.83
N GLU A 78 -21.70 17.54 -5.62
CA GLU A 78 -20.88 18.16 -6.67
C GLU A 78 -19.69 17.27 -7.05
N MET A 79 -19.05 16.67 -6.06
CA MET A 79 -17.92 15.76 -6.30
C MET A 79 -18.35 14.47 -6.99
N ASP A 80 -19.51 13.93 -6.70
CA ASP A 80 -20.01 12.73 -7.37
C ASP A 80 -20.22 13.00 -8.86
N ASN A 81 -20.68 14.19 -9.21
CA ASN A 81 -20.80 14.60 -10.60
C ASN A 81 -19.43 14.75 -11.26
N ILE A 82 -18.45 15.24 -10.52
CA ILE A 82 -17.07 15.35 -11.00
C ILE A 82 -16.39 13.97 -11.04
N ALA A 83 -16.68 13.10 -10.08
CA ALA A 83 -16.10 11.76 -10.01
C ALA A 83 -16.44 10.92 -11.24
N LEU A 84 -17.62 11.09 -11.81
CA LEU A 84 -17.96 10.42 -13.06
C LEU A 84 -17.07 10.88 -14.21
N LYS A 85 -16.57 12.12 -14.15
CA LYS A 85 -15.61 12.65 -15.12
C LYS A 85 -14.17 12.28 -14.74
N THR A 86 -13.85 12.20 -13.45
CA THR A 86 -12.49 11.90 -12.97
C THR A 86 -12.17 10.42 -12.99
N LYS A 87 -13.15 9.53 -13.18
CA LYS A 87 -12.85 8.12 -13.47
C LYS A 87 -11.88 7.95 -14.63
N ASN A 88 -11.82 8.97 -15.49
CA ASN A 88 -10.93 8.98 -16.64
C ASN A 88 -9.78 9.98 -16.47
N MET A 89 -9.51 10.36 -15.20
CA MET A 89 -8.44 11.32 -14.93
C MET A 89 -7.08 10.65 -15.13
N GLN A 90 -6.22 11.38 -15.85
CA GLN A 90 -4.86 10.93 -16.07
C GLN A 90 -4.01 11.19 -14.83
N MET A 91 -3.24 10.19 -14.43
CA MET A 91 -2.29 10.31 -13.32
C MET A 91 -1.07 11.12 -13.77
N SER A 92 -1.18 12.43 -13.69
CA SER A 92 -0.14 13.35 -14.16
C SER A 92 0.72 13.82 -13.00
N LEU A 93 2.02 13.95 -13.25
CA LEU A 93 2.96 14.40 -12.23
C LEU A 93 2.55 15.75 -11.61
N HIS A 94 2.03 16.67 -12.42
CA HIS A 94 1.65 18.00 -11.92
C HIS A 94 0.37 18.01 -11.08
N LYS A 95 -0.42 16.95 -11.14
CA LYS A 95 -1.67 16.84 -10.37
C LYS A 95 -1.47 16.13 -9.04
N ILE A 96 -0.40 15.37 -8.90
CA ILE A 96 -0.15 14.54 -7.72
C ILE A 96 0.78 15.28 -6.78
N VAL A 97 0.35 15.47 -5.53
CA VAL A 97 1.16 16.12 -4.50
C VAL A 97 1.89 15.11 -3.62
N ASP A 98 1.35 13.90 -3.50
CA ASP A 98 1.98 12.83 -2.73
C ASP A 98 1.47 11.48 -3.20
N MET A 99 2.28 10.47 -3.04
CA MET A 99 1.92 9.10 -3.32
C MET A 99 2.69 8.19 -2.38
N HIS A 100 2.01 7.21 -1.81
CA HIS A 100 2.71 6.19 -1.06
C HIS A 100 2.06 4.82 -1.25
N ILE A 101 2.81 3.80 -0.91
CA ILE A 101 2.37 2.42 -0.97
C ILE A 101 2.28 1.90 0.47
N SER A 102 1.21 1.16 0.77
CA SER A 102 1.03 0.51 2.07
C SER A 102 1.01 -0.99 1.88
N PRO A 103 2.15 -1.66 1.98
CA PRO A 103 2.18 -3.11 1.95
C PRO A 103 1.88 -3.69 3.33
N TYR A 104 1.17 -4.82 3.32
CA TYR A 104 0.90 -5.63 4.51
C TYR A 104 1.39 -7.03 4.22
N TRP A 105 2.31 -7.50 5.01
CA TRP A 105 2.90 -8.82 4.84
C TRP A 105 2.29 -9.79 5.84
N ASN A 106 1.63 -10.82 5.33
CA ASN A 106 1.08 -11.89 6.16
C ASN A 106 2.18 -12.89 6.45
N THR A 107 2.58 -12.95 7.71
CA THR A 107 3.59 -13.88 8.15
C THR A 107 2.93 -15.14 8.70
N ARG A 108 3.56 -16.28 8.46
CA ARG A 108 3.12 -17.54 9.02
C ARG A 108 4.28 -18.19 9.74
N ARG A 109 4.08 -18.48 11.00
CA ARG A 109 5.11 -19.13 11.78
C ARG A 109 4.49 -20.06 12.82
N TYR A 110 5.25 -21.07 13.19
CA TYR A 110 4.86 -21.96 14.28
C TYR A 110 5.51 -21.46 15.56
N VAL A 111 4.75 -21.43 16.62
CA VAL A 111 5.21 -21.05 17.93
C VAL A 111 4.96 -22.23 18.85
N LEU A 112 5.98 -22.52 19.69
CA LEU A 112 5.85 -23.55 20.68
C LEU A 112 5.07 -23.00 21.87
N GLU A 113 3.89 -23.54 22.10
CA GLU A 113 3.07 -23.20 23.26
C GLU A 113 2.78 -24.43 24.08
N GLY A 114 2.66 -24.25 25.39
CA GLY A 114 2.28 -25.32 26.27
C GLY A 114 2.80 -25.11 27.67
N ASN A 115 2.23 -25.91 28.59
CA ASN A 115 2.65 -26.00 29.97
C ASN A 115 3.53 -27.22 30.17
N GLU A 116 4.07 -27.39 31.37
CA GLU A 116 4.86 -28.56 31.69
C GLU A 116 4.17 -29.87 31.28
N GLY A 117 4.84 -30.63 30.45
CA GLY A 117 4.36 -31.94 30.03
C GLY A 117 3.30 -31.90 28.93
N ASN A 118 2.96 -30.72 28.43
CA ASN A 118 1.92 -30.62 27.43
C ASN A 118 2.27 -29.50 26.39
N MET A 119 3.32 -29.73 25.63
CA MET A 119 3.81 -28.76 24.66
C MET A 119 3.26 -29.04 23.30
N ASN A 120 2.71 -28.00 22.68
CA ASN A 120 2.14 -28.05 21.33
C ASN A 120 2.74 -26.95 20.47
N PHE A 121 2.83 -27.24 19.17
CA PHE A 121 3.13 -26.21 18.21
C PHE A 121 1.84 -25.54 17.78
N GLU A 122 1.80 -24.23 17.90
CA GLU A 122 0.66 -23.45 17.45
C GLU A 122 1.04 -22.63 16.24
N PHE A 123 0.17 -22.65 15.23
CA PHE A 123 0.38 -21.88 14.02
C PHE A 123 -0.15 -20.48 14.23
N ILE A 124 0.74 -19.49 14.10
CA ILE A 124 0.38 -18.08 14.26
C ILE A 124 0.49 -17.37 12.92
N GLU A 125 -0.55 -16.64 12.58
CA GLU A 125 -0.54 -15.70 11.46
C GLU A 125 -0.43 -14.28 12.02
N ASP A 126 0.58 -13.57 11.59
CA ASP A 126 0.81 -12.18 11.92
C ASP A 126 0.82 -11.35 10.66
N GLU A 127 0.48 -10.06 10.80
CA GLU A 127 0.54 -9.11 9.71
C GLU A 127 1.49 -7.98 10.08
N LEU A 128 2.46 -7.72 9.21
CA LEU A 128 3.36 -6.59 9.37
C LEU A 128 3.01 -5.49 8.39
N ALA A 129 3.00 -4.26 8.88
CA ALA A 129 2.88 -3.06 8.08
C ALA A 129 4.20 -2.29 8.12
N CYS A 130 4.33 -1.26 7.28
CA CYS A 130 5.57 -0.48 7.24
C CYS A 130 5.97 0.11 8.58
N GLY A 131 5.00 0.53 9.40
CA GLY A 131 5.27 1.08 10.71
C GLY A 131 5.99 0.13 11.66
N ASN A 132 5.84 -1.18 11.45
CA ASN A 132 6.49 -2.19 12.28
C ASN A 132 7.99 -2.28 12.06
N LEU A 133 8.48 -1.77 10.92
CA LEU A 133 9.91 -1.80 10.59
C LEU A 133 10.73 -0.77 11.36
N TYR A 134 10.07 0.26 11.90
CA TYR A 134 10.73 1.41 12.52
C TYR A 134 10.52 1.45 14.04
N GLN A 135 10.15 0.31 14.60
CA GLN A 135 9.99 0.17 16.05
C GLN A 135 11.25 -0.33 16.71
#